data_026e19988bbc8717d6e003281650ba48
#
_entry.id   026e19988bbc8717d6e003281650ba48
#
_cell.length_a   1.000
_cell.length_b   1.000
_cell.length_c   1.000
_cell.angle_alpha   90.00
_cell.angle_beta   90.00
_cell.angle_gamma   90.00
#
_symmetry.space_group_name_H-M   'P 1'
#
loop_
_entity.id
_entity.type
_entity.pdbx_description
1 polymer ?
#
loop_
_entity_poly.entity_id
_entity_poly.type
_entity_poly.pdbx_seq_one_letter_code
_entity_poly.pdbx_strand_id
1 'polypeptide(L)'
;MKTGWGVAGVLSLFCLASVAQAQPSAEQVLTDAGLSAGDRQSVMGGQFVNISIQGVTERDLAFAIAFLVKTPPETLAKQIVAGELVTADEQVKAYGEISGEGSLADFAKLTLTGDEAKALAGAKAGDKLNLSAGEIAAFKAIAGGAAQAVQEQLRRMLLARYQTYRATGLAGIAAYDRGGGRTSDPASDLRKASQATKGLQKYLPAFQKVLLDYPKASLLGLQERFYWTKSIIQGDTTYVLNHVLVAPDGAARVVARRQYYASTGYNAEQTVAGFLPVQGGTVVVTTSHAFSDQVTGMGGSVKRGIGSKIMASKMKDIYEAARDRSQQKR
;
A
#
# COMPACT_ATOMS: atom_id res chain seq x y z
N MET A 1 41.59 18.96 65.47
CA MET A 1 41.60 17.53 65.06
C MET A 1 40.19 17.13 64.76
N LYS A 2 39.79 17.02 63.52
CA LYS A 2 38.59 16.24 63.04
C LYS A 2 38.83 15.95 61.55
N THR A 3 39.09 14.71 61.29
CA THR A 3 39.37 14.10 59.98
C THR A 3 38.05 13.94 59.23
N GLY A 4 37.96 14.52 58.00
CA GLY A 4 36.86 14.30 57.03
C GLY A 4 37.26 13.21 56.05
N TRP A 5 36.45 12.18 55.94
CA TRP A 5 36.58 11.11 54.96
C TRP A 5 35.79 11.51 53.67
N GLY A 6 36.49 11.63 52.59
CA GLY A 6 35.89 11.79 51.26
C GLY A 6 35.52 10.41 50.71
N VAL A 7 34.24 10.25 50.38
CA VAL A 7 33.74 9.09 49.64
C VAL A 7 33.86 9.39 48.17
N ALA A 8 34.75 8.71 47.47
CA ALA A 8 34.88 8.75 46.03
C ALA A 8 33.82 7.81 45.42
N GLY A 9 32.76 8.39 44.86
CA GLY A 9 31.75 7.65 44.10
C GLY A 9 32.29 7.27 42.72
N VAL A 10 32.49 6.00 42.47
CA VAL A 10 32.79 5.45 41.14
C VAL A 10 31.49 5.42 40.32
N LEU A 11 31.36 6.35 39.38
CA LEU A 11 30.30 6.28 38.36
C LEU A 11 30.68 5.22 37.31
N SER A 12 30.11 4.04 37.42
CA SER A 12 30.17 3.00 36.37
C SER A 12 29.28 3.41 35.20
N LEU A 13 29.87 3.92 34.12
CA LEU A 13 29.19 4.09 32.84
C LEU A 13 28.90 2.69 32.24
N PHE A 14 27.69 2.22 32.38
CA PHE A 14 27.21 1.09 31.57
C PHE A 14 27.00 1.57 30.13
N CYS A 15 28.02 1.38 29.28
CA CYS A 15 27.82 1.39 27.83
C CYS A 15 26.92 0.21 27.45
N LEU A 16 25.60 0.46 27.29
CA LEU A 16 24.73 -0.44 26.59
C LEU A 16 25.18 -0.46 25.12
N ALA A 17 26.04 -1.41 24.79
CA ALA A 17 26.32 -1.74 23.41
C ALA A 17 25.02 -2.26 22.79
N SER A 18 24.33 -1.44 22.01
CA SER A 18 23.26 -1.88 21.13
C SER A 18 23.88 -2.90 20.18
N VAL A 19 23.55 -4.18 20.36
CA VAL A 19 23.88 -5.22 19.39
C VAL A 19 23.10 -4.86 18.12
N ALA A 20 23.78 -4.23 17.16
CA ALA A 20 23.22 -4.02 15.83
C ALA A 20 22.92 -5.40 15.26
N GLN A 21 21.65 -5.74 15.17
CA GLN A 21 21.22 -6.98 14.58
C GLN A 21 21.65 -6.98 13.12
N ALA A 22 22.46 -7.94 12.70
CA ALA A 22 22.94 -8.00 11.32
C ALA A 22 21.75 -8.03 10.36
N GLN A 23 21.79 -7.17 9.36
CA GLN A 23 20.76 -7.11 8.34
C GLN A 23 20.66 -8.47 7.63
N PRO A 24 19.45 -9.04 7.43
CA PRO A 24 19.30 -10.33 6.75
C PRO A 24 19.80 -10.24 5.31
N SER A 25 20.48 -11.27 4.84
CA SER A 25 20.84 -11.37 3.42
C SER A 25 19.61 -11.63 2.56
N ALA A 26 19.67 -11.28 1.27
CA ALA A 26 18.61 -11.62 0.32
C ALA A 26 18.33 -13.12 0.30
N GLU A 27 19.37 -13.95 0.36
CA GLU A 27 19.26 -15.42 0.43
C GLU A 27 18.47 -15.89 1.65
N GLN A 28 18.72 -15.30 2.82
CA GLN A 28 18.00 -15.61 4.05
C GLN A 28 16.52 -15.22 3.93
N VAL A 29 16.22 -14.04 3.39
CA VAL A 29 14.83 -13.57 3.22
C VAL A 29 14.07 -14.46 2.25
N LEU A 30 14.67 -14.84 1.13
CA LEU A 30 14.06 -15.74 0.16
C LEU A 30 13.81 -17.14 0.75
N THR A 31 14.76 -17.65 1.54
CA THR A 31 14.62 -18.95 2.25
C THR A 31 13.46 -18.90 3.23
N ASP A 32 13.38 -17.87 4.05
CA ASP A 32 12.30 -17.67 5.03
C ASP A 32 10.94 -17.41 4.38
N ALA A 33 10.94 -16.87 3.16
CA ALA A 33 9.74 -16.76 2.34
C ALA A 33 9.27 -18.12 1.76
N GLY A 34 10.04 -19.20 1.97
CA GLY A 34 9.70 -20.55 1.55
C GLY A 34 10.14 -20.93 0.13
N LEU A 35 11.06 -20.17 -0.49
CA LEU A 35 11.56 -20.52 -1.82
C LEU A 35 12.58 -21.70 -1.74
N SER A 36 12.40 -22.65 -2.64
CA SER A 36 13.37 -23.73 -2.84
C SER A 36 14.73 -23.20 -3.34
N ALA A 37 15.78 -24.00 -3.29
CA ALA A 37 17.08 -23.60 -3.84
C ALA A 37 16.99 -23.27 -5.35
N GLY A 38 16.20 -24.05 -6.11
CA GLY A 38 15.96 -23.80 -7.55
C GLY A 38 15.21 -22.48 -7.80
N ASP A 39 14.20 -22.18 -6.97
CA ASP A 39 13.46 -20.90 -7.07
C ASP A 39 14.38 -19.72 -6.77
N ARG A 40 15.22 -19.81 -5.73
CA ARG A 40 16.19 -18.76 -5.40
C ARG A 40 17.18 -18.51 -6.54
N GLN A 41 17.65 -19.59 -7.17
CA GLN A 41 18.51 -19.49 -8.37
C GLN A 41 17.76 -18.81 -9.52
N SER A 42 16.49 -19.13 -9.74
CA SER A 42 15.65 -18.49 -10.75
C SER A 42 15.48 -17.00 -10.49
N VAL A 43 15.24 -16.59 -9.22
CA VAL A 43 15.20 -15.16 -8.82
C VAL A 43 16.52 -14.49 -9.15
N MET A 44 17.66 -15.09 -8.79
CA MET A 44 18.99 -14.53 -9.06
C MET A 44 19.31 -14.48 -10.55
N GLY A 45 18.70 -15.35 -11.36
CA GLY A 45 18.72 -15.33 -12.82
C GLY A 45 17.80 -14.29 -13.47
N GLY A 46 17.07 -13.49 -12.67
CA GLY A 46 16.19 -12.42 -13.16
C GLY A 46 14.77 -12.88 -13.49
N GLN A 47 14.39 -14.10 -13.13
CA GLN A 47 13.02 -14.59 -13.31
C GLN A 47 12.10 -14.08 -12.19
N PHE A 48 10.82 -13.86 -12.52
CA PHE A 48 9.76 -13.62 -11.54
C PHE A 48 9.30 -14.96 -10.96
N VAL A 49 9.44 -15.12 -9.64
CA VAL A 49 9.05 -16.33 -8.92
C VAL A 49 7.90 -16.02 -7.98
N ASN A 50 6.80 -16.75 -8.11
CA ASN A 50 5.66 -16.64 -7.22
C ASN A 50 5.96 -17.35 -5.89
N ILE A 51 5.62 -16.67 -4.79
CA ILE A 51 5.71 -17.21 -3.44
C ILE A 51 4.30 -17.58 -3.00
N SER A 52 4.11 -18.81 -2.53
CA SER A 52 2.80 -19.24 -2.04
C SER A 52 2.51 -18.60 -0.67
N ILE A 53 1.47 -17.79 -0.60
CA ILE A 53 0.94 -17.23 0.64
C ILE A 53 -0.56 -17.48 0.74
N GLN A 54 -1.08 -17.46 1.96
CA GLN A 54 -2.52 -17.60 2.20
C GLN A 54 -3.14 -16.24 2.52
N GLY A 55 -4.37 -16.03 2.05
CA GLY A 55 -5.17 -14.88 2.44
C GLY A 55 -5.56 -14.95 3.92
N VAL A 56 -5.70 -13.80 4.55
CA VAL A 56 -6.04 -13.66 5.98
C VAL A 56 -7.54 -13.69 6.25
N THR A 57 -8.34 -13.53 5.21
CA THR A 57 -9.81 -13.63 5.25
C THR A 57 -10.34 -14.20 3.94
N GLU A 58 -11.63 -14.55 3.92
CA GLU A 58 -12.31 -14.97 2.67
C GLU A 58 -12.41 -13.88 1.60
N ARG A 59 -12.11 -12.62 1.95
CA ARG A 59 -12.10 -11.47 1.02
C ARG A 59 -10.71 -11.15 0.48
N ASP A 60 -9.67 -11.83 0.98
CA ASP A 60 -8.28 -11.49 0.69
C ASP A 60 -7.77 -12.18 -0.58
N LEU A 61 -7.37 -11.40 -1.55
CA LEU A 61 -6.64 -11.76 -2.75
C LEU A 61 -5.14 -11.58 -2.48
N ALA A 62 -4.55 -12.56 -1.79
CA ALA A 62 -3.15 -12.50 -1.39
C ALA A 62 -2.23 -13.09 -2.47
N PHE A 63 -1.11 -12.42 -2.72
CA PHE A 63 -0.01 -12.95 -3.54
C PHE A 63 1.34 -12.41 -3.06
N ALA A 64 2.39 -13.14 -3.37
CA ALA A 64 3.76 -12.68 -3.17
C ALA A 64 4.64 -13.11 -4.35
N ILE A 65 5.61 -12.27 -4.70
CA ILE A 65 6.57 -12.51 -5.80
C ILE A 65 7.97 -12.08 -5.37
N ALA A 66 8.97 -12.74 -5.94
CA ALA A 66 10.36 -12.33 -5.84
C ALA A 66 11.01 -12.27 -7.22
N PHE A 67 11.89 -11.29 -7.45
CA PHE A 67 12.62 -11.10 -8.69
C PHE A 67 13.85 -10.21 -8.49
N LEU A 68 14.80 -10.25 -9.43
CA LEU A 68 15.99 -9.41 -9.45
C LEU A 68 15.83 -8.26 -10.46
N VAL A 69 16.23 -7.06 -10.05
CA VAL A 69 16.39 -5.90 -10.95
C VAL A 69 17.83 -5.38 -10.89
N LYS A 70 18.36 -4.94 -12.04
CA LYS A 70 19.72 -4.40 -12.15
C LYS A 70 19.80 -2.92 -11.75
N THR A 71 19.15 -2.56 -10.65
CA THR A 71 19.09 -1.18 -10.14
C THR A 71 19.34 -1.22 -8.64
N PRO A 72 20.14 -0.31 -8.07
CA PRO A 72 20.38 -0.26 -6.63
C PRO A 72 19.10 0.01 -5.82
N PRO A 73 18.97 -0.50 -4.57
CA PRO A 73 17.78 -0.31 -3.73
C PRO A 73 17.38 1.16 -3.54
N GLU A 74 18.35 2.02 -3.34
CA GLU A 74 18.12 3.48 -3.18
C GLU A 74 17.51 4.12 -4.42
N THR A 75 17.99 3.74 -5.61
CA THR A 75 17.47 4.27 -6.87
C THR A 75 16.04 3.80 -7.10
N LEU A 76 15.73 2.51 -6.83
CA LEU A 76 14.36 1.98 -6.91
C LEU A 76 13.42 2.70 -5.94
N ALA A 77 13.86 2.92 -4.70
CA ALA A 77 13.08 3.63 -3.72
C ALA A 77 12.77 5.07 -4.16
N LYS A 78 13.76 5.80 -4.70
CA LYS A 78 13.56 7.15 -5.27
C LYS A 78 12.57 7.15 -6.43
N GLN A 79 12.65 6.18 -7.34
CA GLN A 79 11.71 6.04 -8.47
C GLN A 79 10.27 5.83 -7.98
N ILE A 80 10.07 5.05 -6.91
CA ILE A 80 8.75 4.83 -6.32
C ILE A 80 8.22 6.12 -5.68
N VAL A 81 9.06 6.81 -4.90
CA VAL A 81 8.70 8.11 -4.32
C VAL A 81 8.40 9.13 -5.42
N ALA A 82 9.13 9.13 -6.54
CA ALA A 82 8.85 9.96 -7.70
C ALA A 82 7.56 9.58 -8.46
N GLY A 83 6.96 8.42 -8.18
CA GLY A 83 5.72 7.96 -8.81
C GLY A 83 5.90 7.28 -10.16
N GLU A 84 7.10 6.82 -10.50
CA GLU A 84 7.36 6.18 -11.80
C GLU A 84 6.51 4.92 -12.01
N LEU A 85 6.22 4.14 -10.95
CA LEU A 85 5.32 2.99 -11.04
C LEU A 85 3.87 3.38 -11.35
N VAL A 86 3.42 4.54 -10.87
CA VAL A 86 2.05 5.03 -11.15
C VAL A 86 1.90 5.35 -12.62
N THR A 87 2.91 6.00 -13.21
CA THR A 87 2.90 6.35 -14.63
C THR A 87 3.19 5.17 -15.55
N ALA A 88 3.72 4.07 -15.02
CA ALA A 88 3.94 2.83 -15.76
C ALA A 88 2.67 1.97 -15.89
N ASP A 89 1.69 2.13 -15.00
CA ASP A 89 0.45 1.38 -15.03
C ASP A 89 -0.51 1.97 -16.08
N GLU A 90 -0.73 1.26 -17.18
CA GLU A 90 -1.62 1.66 -18.29
C GLU A 90 -3.09 1.81 -17.87
N GLN A 91 -3.49 1.21 -16.76
CA GLN A 91 -4.84 1.37 -16.23
C GLN A 91 -5.04 2.75 -15.59
N VAL A 92 -3.99 3.45 -15.19
CA VAL A 92 -4.06 4.80 -14.64
C VAL A 92 -4.32 5.81 -15.75
N LYS A 93 -5.50 6.42 -15.73
CA LYS A 93 -5.93 7.42 -16.73
C LYS A 93 -5.65 8.85 -16.28
N ALA A 94 -5.65 9.10 -14.97
CA ALA A 94 -5.25 10.37 -14.37
C ALA A 94 -4.73 10.13 -12.96
N TYR A 95 -3.83 11.00 -12.50
CA TYR A 95 -3.36 11.02 -11.12
C TYR A 95 -2.97 12.44 -10.69
N GLY A 96 -2.93 12.66 -9.38
CA GLY A 96 -2.42 13.88 -8.76
C GLY A 96 -1.84 13.61 -7.39
N GLU A 97 -0.80 14.32 -7.04
CA GLU A 97 -0.20 14.31 -5.72
C GLU A 97 -1.06 15.12 -4.74
N ILE A 98 -1.11 14.68 -3.48
CA ILE A 98 -1.79 15.40 -2.41
C ILE A 98 -0.71 15.82 -1.41
N SER A 99 -0.54 17.13 -1.24
CA SER A 99 0.55 17.70 -0.47
C SER A 99 0.06 18.35 0.83
N GLY A 100 0.87 18.29 1.88
CA GLY A 100 0.59 18.95 3.15
C GLY A 100 -0.75 18.50 3.76
N GLU A 101 -1.61 19.44 4.10
CA GLU A 101 -2.96 19.17 4.64
C GLU A 101 -3.98 18.82 3.54
N GLY A 102 -3.56 18.87 2.27
CA GLY A 102 -4.42 18.68 1.12
C GLY A 102 -5.34 19.85 0.83
N SER A 103 -5.69 20.00 -0.44
CA SER A 103 -6.60 21.03 -0.90
C SER A 103 -7.42 20.53 -2.10
N LEU A 104 -8.50 21.22 -2.45
CA LEU A 104 -9.26 20.90 -3.65
C LEU A 104 -8.44 21.10 -4.93
N ALA A 105 -7.40 21.94 -4.90
CA ALA A 105 -6.47 22.14 -6.02
C ALA A 105 -5.68 20.87 -6.36
N ASP A 106 -5.36 20.03 -5.37
CA ASP A 106 -4.66 18.75 -5.60
C ASP A 106 -5.50 17.78 -6.46
N PHE A 107 -6.82 17.97 -6.45
CA PHE A 107 -7.77 17.18 -7.25
C PHE A 107 -8.23 17.88 -8.54
N ALA A 108 -7.60 18.97 -8.94
CA ALA A 108 -8.03 19.75 -10.12
C ALA A 108 -8.08 18.93 -11.42
N LYS A 109 -7.14 17.99 -11.59
CA LYS A 109 -7.08 17.08 -12.75
C LYS A 109 -8.10 15.95 -12.72
N LEU A 110 -8.85 15.76 -11.62
CA LEU A 110 -9.88 14.74 -11.52
C LEU A 110 -11.15 15.23 -12.21
N THR A 111 -11.51 14.58 -13.30
CA THR A 111 -12.71 14.88 -14.09
C THR A 111 -13.64 13.68 -14.17
N LEU A 112 -14.94 13.95 -14.28
CA LEU A 112 -15.98 12.95 -14.50
C LEU A 112 -16.55 13.02 -15.89
N THR A 113 -16.86 11.87 -16.46
CA THR A 113 -17.80 11.78 -17.60
C THR A 113 -19.23 11.93 -17.08
N GLY A 114 -20.21 12.16 -18.00
CA GLY A 114 -21.61 12.21 -17.64
C GLY A 114 -22.11 10.91 -16.98
N ASP A 115 -21.64 9.76 -17.43
CA ASP A 115 -22.05 8.47 -16.90
C ASP A 115 -21.44 8.19 -15.51
N GLU A 116 -20.18 8.59 -15.28
CA GLU A 116 -19.55 8.53 -13.96
C GLU A 116 -20.29 9.43 -12.95
N ALA A 117 -20.68 10.64 -13.38
CA ALA A 117 -21.45 11.55 -12.53
C ALA A 117 -22.85 10.95 -12.20
N LYS A 118 -23.56 10.38 -13.18
CA LYS A 118 -24.83 9.70 -12.96
C LYS A 118 -24.70 8.53 -12.00
N ALA A 119 -23.66 7.71 -12.14
CA ALA A 119 -23.41 6.56 -11.28
C ALA A 119 -23.20 6.99 -9.82
N LEU A 120 -22.41 8.04 -9.57
CA LEU A 120 -22.19 8.60 -8.22
C LEU A 120 -23.46 9.22 -7.65
N ALA A 121 -24.19 10.03 -8.42
CA ALA A 121 -25.43 10.67 -7.97
C ALA A 121 -26.56 9.67 -7.70
N GLY A 122 -26.55 8.53 -8.40
CA GLY A 122 -27.49 7.42 -8.24
C GLY A 122 -27.09 6.36 -7.22
N ALA A 123 -25.95 6.53 -6.53
CA ALA A 123 -25.39 5.54 -5.62
C ALA A 123 -26.36 5.18 -4.49
N LYS A 124 -26.43 3.89 -4.15
CA LYS A 124 -27.24 3.34 -3.07
C LYS A 124 -26.41 2.44 -2.18
N ALA A 125 -26.84 2.26 -0.94
CA ALA A 125 -26.27 1.29 -0.03
C ALA A 125 -26.36 -0.12 -0.62
N GLY A 126 -25.27 -0.85 -0.60
CA GLY A 126 -25.15 -2.20 -1.17
C GLY A 126 -24.82 -2.26 -2.66
N ASP A 127 -24.73 -1.13 -3.36
CA ASP A 127 -24.21 -1.06 -4.73
C ASP A 127 -22.71 -1.39 -4.77
N LYS A 128 -22.18 -1.49 -6.00
CA LYS A 128 -20.74 -1.74 -6.22
C LYS A 128 -19.81 -0.60 -5.76
N LEU A 129 -20.36 0.59 -5.48
CA LEU A 129 -19.58 1.74 -5.01
C LEU A 129 -19.26 1.64 -3.52
N ASN A 130 -18.03 1.92 -3.19
CA ASN A 130 -17.50 1.93 -1.82
C ASN A 130 -17.73 3.31 -1.18
N LEU A 131 -18.92 3.55 -0.71
CA LEU A 131 -19.32 4.80 -0.07
C LEU A 131 -19.86 4.52 1.34
N SER A 132 -19.64 5.43 2.26
CA SER A 132 -20.32 5.45 3.55
C SER A 132 -21.76 5.95 3.40
N ALA A 133 -22.62 5.69 4.38
CA ALA A 133 -23.99 6.18 4.37
C ALA A 133 -24.07 7.72 4.24
N GLY A 134 -23.18 8.45 4.90
CA GLY A 134 -23.10 9.92 4.80
C GLY A 134 -22.72 10.41 3.41
N GLU A 135 -21.79 9.70 2.74
CA GLU A 135 -21.38 10.04 1.37
C GLU A 135 -22.49 9.76 0.35
N ILE A 136 -23.19 8.63 0.50
CA ILE A 136 -24.39 8.32 -0.31
C ILE A 136 -25.43 9.42 -0.16
N ALA A 137 -25.72 9.85 1.08
CA ALA A 137 -26.65 10.94 1.33
C ALA A 137 -26.20 12.26 0.69
N ALA A 138 -24.90 12.57 0.75
CA ALA A 138 -24.34 13.78 0.14
C ALA A 138 -24.45 13.78 -1.40
N PHE A 139 -24.19 12.65 -2.06
CA PHE A 139 -24.39 12.53 -3.49
C PHE A 139 -25.88 12.59 -3.88
N LYS A 140 -26.75 11.96 -3.09
CA LYS A 140 -28.20 12.00 -3.29
C LYS A 140 -28.77 13.42 -3.19
N ALA A 141 -28.24 14.25 -2.29
CA ALA A 141 -28.69 15.63 -2.10
C ALA A 141 -28.44 16.53 -3.33
N ILE A 142 -27.52 16.14 -4.21
CA ILE A 142 -27.20 16.84 -5.46
C ILE A 142 -27.65 16.04 -6.71
N ALA A 143 -28.42 14.97 -6.52
CA ALA A 143 -28.97 14.16 -7.63
C ALA A 143 -29.89 15.04 -8.48
N GLY A 144 -29.73 14.97 -9.81
CA GLY A 144 -30.42 15.86 -10.76
C GLY A 144 -29.72 17.20 -11.03
N GLY A 145 -28.63 17.50 -10.29
CA GLY A 145 -27.76 18.66 -10.55
C GLY A 145 -26.81 18.44 -11.74
N ALA A 146 -26.11 19.50 -12.12
CA ALA A 146 -25.09 19.42 -13.17
C ALA A 146 -23.95 18.44 -12.81
N ALA A 147 -23.39 17.75 -13.78
CA ALA A 147 -22.25 16.84 -13.60
C ALA A 147 -21.06 17.51 -12.88
N GLN A 148 -20.90 18.82 -13.04
CA GLN A 148 -19.91 19.63 -12.34
C GLN A 148 -20.12 19.61 -10.80
N ALA A 149 -21.35 19.66 -10.30
CA ALA A 149 -21.63 19.60 -8.87
C ALA A 149 -21.27 18.23 -8.27
N VAL A 150 -21.53 17.15 -9.02
CA VAL A 150 -21.15 15.78 -8.63
C VAL A 150 -19.63 15.62 -8.61
N GLN A 151 -18.92 16.17 -9.59
CA GLN A 151 -17.46 16.17 -9.63
C GLN A 151 -16.86 16.92 -8.43
N GLU A 152 -17.40 18.08 -8.11
CA GLU A 152 -16.98 18.85 -6.93
C GLU A 152 -17.22 18.08 -5.63
N GLN A 153 -18.37 17.41 -5.51
CA GLN A 153 -18.68 16.57 -4.35
C GLN A 153 -17.70 15.40 -4.22
N LEU A 154 -17.33 14.74 -5.34
CA LEU A 154 -16.32 13.69 -5.34
C LEU A 154 -14.97 14.23 -4.85
N ARG A 155 -14.52 15.36 -5.35
CA ARG A 155 -13.27 16.00 -4.91
C ARG A 155 -13.26 16.30 -3.42
N ARG A 156 -14.36 16.86 -2.90
CA ARG A 156 -14.54 17.16 -1.45
C ARG A 156 -14.52 15.88 -0.61
N MET A 157 -15.18 14.83 -1.07
CA MET A 157 -15.20 13.54 -0.40
C MET A 157 -13.78 12.91 -0.33
N LEU A 158 -13.05 12.91 -1.45
CA LEU A 158 -11.69 12.38 -1.49
C LEU A 158 -10.74 13.19 -0.59
N LEU A 159 -10.86 14.53 -0.60
CA LEU A 159 -10.10 15.39 0.28
C LEU A 159 -10.41 15.11 1.77
N ALA A 160 -11.68 14.99 2.14
CA ALA A 160 -12.09 14.67 3.51
C ALA A 160 -11.55 13.31 3.97
N ARG A 161 -11.61 12.28 3.11
CA ARG A 161 -11.02 10.96 3.39
C ARG A 161 -9.51 11.04 3.59
N TYR A 162 -8.81 11.79 2.75
CA TYR A 162 -7.38 12.04 2.89
C TYR A 162 -7.05 12.70 4.23
N GLN A 163 -7.71 13.81 4.55
CA GLN A 163 -7.46 14.56 5.77
C GLN A 163 -7.73 13.74 7.03
N THR A 164 -8.83 12.97 7.04
CA THR A 164 -9.15 12.10 8.17
C THR A 164 -8.13 10.97 8.33
N TYR A 165 -7.74 10.30 7.22
CA TYR A 165 -6.72 9.26 7.26
C TYR A 165 -5.35 9.82 7.69
N ARG A 166 -4.94 10.97 7.16
CA ARG A 166 -3.68 11.62 7.55
C ARG A 166 -3.64 11.94 9.04
N ALA A 167 -4.74 12.42 9.60
CA ALA A 167 -4.84 12.79 11.01
C ALA A 167 -4.91 11.60 11.97
N THR A 168 -5.58 10.50 11.57
CA THR A 168 -5.94 9.42 12.49
C THR A 168 -5.56 8.01 12.01
N GLY A 169 -4.93 7.91 10.84
CA GLY A 169 -4.48 6.65 10.25
C GLY A 169 -5.63 5.69 9.96
N LEU A 170 -5.45 4.41 10.28
CA LEU A 170 -6.46 3.37 10.04
C LEU A 170 -7.82 3.72 10.69
N ALA A 171 -7.83 4.36 11.85
CA ALA A 171 -9.06 4.73 12.54
C ALA A 171 -9.91 5.76 11.75
N GLY A 172 -9.29 6.50 10.84
CA GLY A 172 -9.97 7.50 10.00
C GLY A 172 -10.56 6.95 8.70
N ILE A 173 -10.39 5.67 8.41
CA ILE A 173 -10.94 5.07 7.19
C ILE A 173 -12.41 4.71 7.42
N ALA A 174 -13.30 5.40 6.73
CA ALA A 174 -14.73 5.16 6.84
C ALA A 174 -15.13 3.79 6.25
N ALA A 175 -15.98 3.06 6.97
CA ALA A 175 -16.58 1.84 6.50
C ALA A 175 -17.54 2.11 5.33
N TYR A 176 -17.71 1.12 4.46
CA TYR A 176 -18.60 1.18 3.31
C TYR A 176 -19.96 0.60 3.67
N ASP A 177 -21.03 1.31 3.31
CA ASP A 177 -22.41 0.84 3.51
C ASP A 177 -22.78 -0.23 2.46
N ARG A 178 -23.10 -1.43 2.95
CA ARG A 178 -23.50 -2.57 2.12
C ARG A 178 -24.99 -2.83 2.14
N GLY A 179 -25.76 -1.90 2.68
CA GLY A 179 -27.21 -2.06 2.81
C GLY A 179 -27.63 -3.09 3.86
N GLY A 180 -28.88 -3.01 4.31
CA GLY A 180 -29.42 -3.93 5.31
C GLY A 180 -28.66 -3.97 6.62
N GLY A 181 -28.08 -2.86 7.05
CA GLY A 181 -27.28 -2.75 8.29
C GLY A 181 -25.87 -3.38 8.21
N ARG A 182 -25.44 -3.86 7.04
CA ARG A 182 -24.11 -4.44 6.83
C ARG A 182 -23.11 -3.38 6.40
N THR A 183 -21.85 -3.57 6.77
CA THR A 183 -20.74 -2.72 6.38
C THR A 183 -19.53 -3.53 5.98
N SER A 184 -18.65 -2.98 5.14
CA SER A 184 -17.30 -3.46 4.91
C SER A 184 -16.32 -2.49 5.57
N ASP A 185 -15.35 -3.04 6.31
CA ASP A 185 -14.37 -2.28 7.09
C ASP A 185 -12.96 -2.39 6.48
N PRO A 186 -12.56 -1.47 5.60
CA PRO A 186 -11.24 -1.46 4.99
C PRO A 186 -10.11 -1.17 6.01
N ALA A 187 -10.40 -0.50 7.12
CA ALA A 187 -9.42 -0.28 8.19
C ALA A 187 -9.00 -1.60 8.85
N SER A 188 -9.97 -2.45 9.15
CA SER A 188 -9.74 -3.81 9.68
C SER A 188 -8.96 -4.66 8.66
N ASP A 189 -9.30 -4.58 7.38
CA ASP A 189 -8.62 -5.32 6.32
C ASP A 189 -7.14 -4.92 6.22
N LEU A 190 -6.82 -3.63 6.18
CA LEU A 190 -5.45 -3.12 6.16
C LEU A 190 -4.65 -3.45 7.42
N ARG A 191 -5.30 -3.46 8.58
CA ARG A 191 -4.69 -3.93 9.84
C ARG A 191 -4.27 -5.38 9.74
N LYS A 192 -5.16 -6.25 9.25
CA LYS A 192 -4.86 -7.67 9.04
C LYS A 192 -3.74 -7.88 8.04
N ALA A 193 -3.71 -7.14 6.93
CA ALA A 193 -2.62 -7.17 5.96
C ALA A 193 -1.26 -6.84 6.60
N SER A 194 -1.22 -5.77 7.42
CA SER A 194 0.00 -5.37 8.12
C SER A 194 0.48 -6.41 9.12
N GLN A 195 -0.45 -7.09 9.80
CA GLN A 195 -0.15 -8.16 10.76
C GLN A 195 0.27 -9.47 10.08
N ALA A 196 -0.27 -9.78 8.91
CA ALA A 196 -0.01 -11.02 8.20
C ALA A 196 1.34 -11.06 7.47
N THR A 197 1.93 -9.90 7.18
CA THR A 197 3.19 -9.82 6.44
C THR A 197 4.35 -10.31 7.32
N LYS A 198 4.66 -11.61 7.26
CA LYS A 198 5.67 -12.28 8.11
C LYS A 198 7.04 -11.61 8.05
N GLY A 199 7.47 -11.13 6.88
CA GLY A 199 8.74 -10.43 6.70
C GLY A 199 8.82 -9.15 7.52
N LEU A 200 7.72 -8.38 7.65
CA LEU A 200 7.65 -7.21 8.52
C LEU A 200 7.82 -7.61 9.98
N GLN A 201 7.08 -8.61 10.42
CA GLN A 201 7.12 -9.07 11.80
C GLN A 201 8.49 -9.56 12.22
N LYS A 202 9.17 -10.30 11.33
CA LYS A 202 10.47 -10.92 11.60
C LYS A 202 11.63 -9.93 11.50
N TYR A 203 11.64 -9.09 10.46
CA TYR A 203 12.80 -8.29 10.10
C TYR A 203 12.63 -6.80 10.33
N LEU A 204 11.39 -6.29 10.29
CA LEU A 204 11.09 -4.87 10.27
C LEU A 204 9.96 -4.51 11.25
N PRO A 205 10.03 -4.94 12.54
CA PRO A 205 8.93 -4.73 13.50
C PRO A 205 8.62 -3.24 13.72
N ALA A 206 9.63 -2.37 13.65
CA ALA A 206 9.42 -0.93 13.79
C ALA A 206 8.67 -0.34 12.57
N PHE A 207 8.94 -0.80 11.36
CA PHE A 207 8.17 -0.40 10.16
C PHE A 207 6.74 -0.97 10.19
N GLN A 208 6.56 -2.22 10.69
CA GLN A 208 5.23 -2.77 10.94
C GLN A 208 4.43 -1.89 11.90
N LYS A 209 5.10 -1.41 12.98
CA LYS A 209 4.46 -0.49 13.93
C LYS A 209 4.04 0.82 13.26
N VAL A 210 4.84 1.38 12.35
CA VAL A 210 4.43 2.54 11.55
C VAL A 210 3.16 2.24 10.76
N LEU A 211 3.08 1.09 10.09
CA LEU A 211 1.88 0.72 9.33
C LEU A 211 0.63 0.54 10.20
N LEU A 212 0.78 0.07 11.44
CA LEU A 212 -0.34 -0.17 12.35
C LEU A 212 -0.80 1.09 13.09
N ASP A 213 0.15 1.94 13.46
CA ASP A 213 -0.08 3.07 14.38
C ASP A 213 0.09 4.45 13.69
N TYR A 214 0.21 4.49 12.36
CA TYR A 214 0.25 5.77 11.62
C TYR A 214 -0.92 6.68 12.04
N PRO A 215 -0.72 7.99 12.22
CA PRO A 215 0.53 8.76 12.10
C PRO A 215 1.35 8.85 13.41
N LYS A 216 0.95 8.16 14.47
CA LYS A 216 1.55 8.25 15.81
C LYS A 216 2.93 7.61 15.88
N ALA A 217 3.22 6.62 15.04
CA ALA A 217 4.53 5.98 14.92
C ALA A 217 5.28 6.50 13.68
N SER A 218 6.58 6.70 13.84
CA SER A 218 7.48 7.13 12.77
C SER A 218 8.82 6.41 12.87
N LEU A 219 9.63 6.50 11.82
CA LEU A 219 10.99 5.96 11.74
C LEU A 219 11.94 7.04 11.21
N LEU A 220 13.19 7.00 11.66
CA LEU A 220 14.23 7.86 11.11
C LEU A 220 14.41 7.57 9.62
N GLY A 221 14.36 8.63 8.79
CA GLY A 221 14.50 8.53 7.35
C GLY A 221 13.24 8.02 6.63
N LEU A 222 12.11 7.87 7.34
CA LEU A 222 10.83 7.58 6.70
C LEU A 222 10.46 8.69 5.73
N GLN A 223 10.18 8.31 4.49
CA GLN A 223 9.61 9.17 3.46
C GLN A 223 8.19 8.72 3.18
N GLU A 224 7.28 9.66 2.99
CA GLU A 224 5.89 9.37 2.66
C GLU A 224 5.42 10.22 1.50
N ARG A 225 4.46 9.66 0.75
CA ARG A 225 3.82 10.34 -0.36
C ARG A 225 2.36 9.94 -0.44
N PHE A 226 1.52 10.93 -0.69
CA PHE A 226 0.09 10.72 -0.94
C PHE A 226 -0.26 11.12 -2.36
N TYR A 227 -1.10 10.31 -3.00
CA TYR A 227 -1.61 10.63 -4.32
C TYR A 227 -2.96 9.94 -4.56
N TRP A 228 -3.73 10.49 -5.47
CA TRP A 228 -4.93 9.86 -5.98
C TRP A 228 -4.72 9.37 -7.42
N THR A 229 -5.46 8.33 -7.81
CA THR A 229 -5.53 7.87 -9.19
C THR A 229 -6.97 7.72 -9.64
N LYS A 230 -7.21 7.96 -10.93
CA LYS A 230 -8.38 7.51 -11.68
C LYS A 230 -7.91 6.38 -12.59
N SER A 231 -8.40 5.17 -12.36
CA SER A 231 -7.95 3.97 -13.06
C SER A 231 -9.14 3.19 -13.63
N ILE A 232 -8.90 2.40 -14.68
CA ILE A 232 -9.89 1.45 -15.18
C ILE A 232 -9.55 0.06 -14.62
N ILE A 233 -10.38 -0.45 -13.72
CA ILE A 233 -10.19 -1.74 -13.06
C ILE A 233 -11.37 -2.63 -13.40
N GLN A 234 -11.12 -3.76 -14.07
CA GLN A 234 -12.17 -4.68 -14.53
C GLN A 234 -13.28 -4.01 -15.36
N GLY A 235 -12.93 -2.96 -16.11
CA GLY A 235 -13.87 -2.19 -16.93
C GLY A 235 -14.56 -1.04 -16.21
N ASP A 236 -14.45 -0.94 -14.89
CA ASP A 236 -15.04 0.13 -14.11
C ASP A 236 -14.04 1.25 -13.80
N THR A 237 -14.48 2.50 -13.85
CA THR A 237 -13.68 3.64 -13.36
C THR A 237 -13.59 3.58 -11.85
N THR A 238 -12.36 3.51 -11.34
CA THR A 238 -12.05 3.43 -9.92
C THR A 238 -11.20 4.62 -9.50
N TYR A 239 -11.65 5.36 -8.50
CA TYR A 239 -10.90 6.42 -7.83
C TYR A 239 -10.22 5.83 -6.61
N VAL A 240 -8.89 6.01 -6.49
CA VAL A 240 -8.09 5.41 -5.44
C VAL A 240 -7.31 6.46 -4.70
N LEU A 241 -7.29 6.40 -3.37
CA LEU A 241 -6.39 7.17 -2.51
C LEU A 241 -5.25 6.27 -2.04
N ASN A 242 -4.03 6.71 -2.30
CA ASN A 242 -2.81 5.97 -2.06
C ASN A 242 -1.93 6.66 -1.02
N HIS A 243 -1.31 5.87 -0.15
CA HIS A 243 -0.23 6.26 0.74
C HIS A 243 0.98 5.36 0.49
N VAL A 244 2.10 5.93 0.10
CA VAL A 244 3.39 5.25 -0.04
C VAL A 244 4.29 5.65 1.10
N LEU A 245 4.88 4.65 1.74
CA LEU A 245 5.87 4.80 2.80
C LEU A 245 7.16 4.11 2.37
N VAL A 246 8.28 4.79 2.49
CA VAL A 246 9.61 4.27 2.19
C VAL A 246 10.52 4.51 3.37
N ALA A 247 11.16 3.45 3.87
CA ALA A 247 12.10 3.55 4.97
C ALA A 247 13.44 2.88 4.65
N PRO A 248 14.54 3.41 5.17
CA PRO A 248 15.83 2.75 5.11
C PRO A 248 15.88 1.56 6.08
N ASP A 249 16.61 0.53 5.68
CA ASP A 249 17.00 -0.60 6.52
C ASP A 249 18.44 -0.98 6.17
N GLY A 250 19.41 -0.28 6.79
CA GLY A 250 20.81 -0.34 6.37
C GLY A 250 20.98 -0.02 4.88
N ALA A 251 21.57 -0.95 4.13
CA ALA A 251 21.72 -0.84 2.68
C ALA A 251 20.45 -1.23 1.90
N ALA A 252 19.49 -1.91 2.55
CA ALA A 252 18.19 -2.23 1.98
C ALA A 252 17.21 -1.07 2.10
N ARG A 253 16.05 -1.22 1.44
CA ARG A 253 14.90 -0.33 1.58
C ARG A 253 13.64 -1.16 1.74
N VAL A 254 12.71 -0.67 2.54
CA VAL A 254 11.35 -1.20 2.60
C VAL A 254 10.38 -0.18 2.07
N VAL A 255 9.42 -0.65 1.29
CA VAL A 255 8.37 0.16 0.71
C VAL A 255 7.03 -0.46 1.08
N ALA A 256 6.09 0.35 1.52
CA ALA A 256 4.69 -0.03 1.59
C ALA A 256 3.85 0.92 0.73
N ARG A 257 2.95 0.37 -0.07
CA ARG A 257 1.87 1.11 -0.72
C ARG A 257 0.56 0.66 -0.12
N ARG A 258 -0.18 1.59 0.41
CA ARG A 258 -1.50 1.37 0.97
C ARG A 258 -2.53 2.11 0.13
N GLN A 259 -3.47 1.37 -0.44
CA GLN A 259 -4.66 1.92 -1.07
C GLN A 259 -5.78 1.89 -0.02
N TYR A 260 -5.91 2.99 0.71
CA TYR A 260 -6.82 3.07 1.85
C TYR A 260 -8.25 3.45 1.47
N TYR A 261 -8.46 3.79 0.21
CA TYR A 261 -9.76 3.96 -0.43
C TYR A 261 -9.67 3.53 -1.89
N ALA A 262 -10.64 2.74 -2.33
CA ALA A 262 -10.94 2.47 -3.73
C ALA A 262 -12.44 2.60 -3.92
N SER A 263 -12.89 3.34 -4.95
CA SER A 263 -14.32 3.63 -5.11
C SER A 263 -15.15 2.43 -5.57
N THR A 264 -14.53 1.41 -6.16
CA THR A 264 -15.18 0.15 -6.59
C THR A 264 -14.14 -0.95 -6.83
N GLY A 265 -14.61 -2.18 -7.06
CA GLY A 265 -13.78 -3.34 -7.45
C GLY A 265 -13.17 -4.08 -6.26
N TYR A 266 -12.58 -3.38 -5.33
CA TYR A 266 -12.00 -3.92 -4.10
C TYR A 266 -12.14 -2.90 -2.96
N ASN A 267 -11.98 -3.34 -1.71
CA ASN A 267 -12.21 -2.49 -0.54
C ASN A 267 -10.97 -1.69 -0.15
N ALA A 268 -9.82 -2.37 -0.12
CA ALA A 268 -8.51 -1.82 0.21
C ALA A 268 -7.41 -2.76 -0.29
N GLU A 269 -6.19 -2.24 -0.43
CA GLU A 269 -5.01 -3.03 -0.75
C GLU A 269 -3.79 -2.52 0.05
N GLN A 270 -2.94 -3.44 0.49
CA GLN A 270 -1.62 -3.12 0.99
C GLN A 270 -0.58 -4.03 0.35
N THR A 271 0.38 -3.40 -0.32
CA THR A 271 1.58 -4.06 -0.85
C THR A 271 2.78 -3.64 -0.02
N VAL A 272 3.61 -4.60 0.36
CA VAL A 272 4.89 -4.35 1.03
C VAL A 272 5.99 -5.00 0.21
N ALA A 273 7.06 -4.26 -0.07
CA ALA A 273 8.22 -4.74 -0.80
C ALA A 273 9.52 -4.47 -0.02
N GLY A 274 10.34 -5.50 0.13
CA GLY A 274 11.73 -5.40 0.56
C GLY A 274 12.65 -5.28 -0.66
N PHE A 275 13.55 -4.32 -0.66
CA PHE A 275 14.58 -4.09 -1.67
C PHE A 275 15.93 -4.46 -1.07
N LEU A 276 16.39 -5.65 -1.35
CA LEU A 276 17.57 -6.27 -0.75
C LEU A 276 18.75 -6.15 -1.69
N PRO A 277 19.87 -5.50 -1.28
CA PRO A 277 21.03 -5.34 -2.14
C PRO A 277 21.70 -6.70 -2.38
N VAL A 278 22.07 -6.95 -3.63
CA VAL A 278 22.87 -8.09 -4.05
C VAL A 278 23.93 -7.65 -5.05
N GLN A 279 24.94 -8.52 -5.31
CA GLN A 279 25.86 -8.25 -6.40
C GLN A 279 25.08 -8.13 -7.73
N GLY A 280 25.23 -7.00 -8.41
CA GLY A 280 24.58 -6.74 -9.70
C GLY A 280 23.18 -6.12 -9.61
N GLY A 281 22.64 -5.80 -8.41
CA GLY A 281 21.34 -5.13 -8.33
C GLY A 281 20.61 -5.28 -7.00
N THR A 282 19.31 -5.45 -7.11
CA THR A 282 18.36 -5.58 -5.98
C THR A 282 17.46 -6.78 -6.17
N VAL A 283 17.40 -7.65 -5.19
CA VAL A 283 16.32 -8.62 -5.06
C VAL A 283 15.12 -7.90 -4.45
N VAL A 284 14.00 -7.92 -5.16
CA VAL A 284 12.72 -7.41 -4.70
C VAL A 284 11.88 -8.58 -4.21
N VAL A 285 11.40 -8.51 -2.98
CA VAL A 285 10.44 -9.47 -2.42
C VAL A 285 9.18 -8.69 -2.06
N THR A 286 8.09 -8.99 -2.74
CA THR A 286 6.82 -8.26 -2.60
C THR A 286 5.73 -9.17 -2.06
N THR A 287 4.96 -8.68 -1.10
CA THR A 287 3.71 -9.31 -0.61
C THR A 287 2.57 -8.31 -0.76
N SER A 288 1.45 -8.75 -1.32
CA SER A 288 0.24 -7.94 -1.46
C SER A 288 -0.98 -8.65 -0.90
N HIS A 289 -1.84 -7.87 -0.25
CA HIS A 289 -3.15 -8.26 0.27
C HIS A 289 -4.18 -7.25 -0.24
N ALA A 290 -5.08 -7.71 -1.11
CA ALA A 290 -6.19 -6.90 -1.61
C ALA A 290 -7.53 -7.53 -1.20
N PHE A 291 -8.39 -6.75 -0.61
CA PHE A 291 -9.65 -7.22 -0.04
C PHE A 291 -10.82 -6.83 -0.92
N SER A 292 -11.66 -7.82 -1.28
CA SER A 292 -12.85 -7.58 -2.09
C SER A 292 -14.03 -8.42 -1.62
N ASP A 293 -15.19 -7.80 -1.46
CA ASP A 293 -16.43 -8.51 -1.15
C ASP A 293 -16.90 -9.39 -2.32
N GLN A 294 -16.42 -9.13 -3.54
CA GLN A 294 -16.82 -9.86 -4.76
C GLN A 294 -16.29 -11.31 -4.82
N VAL A 295 -15.30 -11.65 -4.00
CA VAL A 295 -14.68 -12.99 -3.99
C VAL A 295 -15.16 -13.87 -2.84
N THR A 296 -16.22 -13.46 -2.15
CA THR A 296 -16.85 -14.21 -1.06
C THR A 296 -17.99 -15.13 -1.56
N GLY A 297 -18.48 -16.00 -0.70
CA GLY A 297 -19.61 -16.88 -0.98
C GLY A 297 -19.26 -18.08 -1.86
N MET A 298 -20.27 -18.65 -2.54
CA MET A 298 -20.15 -19.88 -3.33
C MET A 298 -19.08 -19.72 -4.43
N GLY A 299 -18.12 -20.65 -4.49
CA GLY A 299 -16.98 -20.57 -5.41
C GLY A 299 -15.91 -19.54 -5.02
N GLY A 300 -15.98 -18.93 -3.83
CA GLY A 300 -15.07 -17.87 -3.40
C GLY A 300 -13.60 -18.29 -3.40
N SER A 301 -13.27 -19.53 -3.03
CA SER A 301 -11.87 -20.04 -3.06
C SER A 301 -11.29 -20.05 -4.48
N VAL A 302 -12.08 -20.47 -5.48
CA VAL A 302 -11.66 -20.45 -6.89
C VAL A 302 -11.49 -19.02 -7.39
N LYS A 303 -12.46 -18.14 -7.09
CA LYS A 303 -12.38 -16.71 -7.44
C LYS A 303 -11.13 -16.06 -6.86
N ARG A 304 -10.80 -16.33 -5.58
CA ARG A 304 -9.58 -15.82 -4.94
C ARG A 304 -8.32 -16.33 -5.63
N GLY A 305 -8.23 -17.63 -5.90
CA GLY A 305 -7.07 -18.21 -6.58
C GLY A 305 -6.83 -17.62 -7.96
N ILE A 306 -7.89 -17.38 -8.75
CA ILE A 306 -7.80 -16.73 -10.06
C ILE A 306 -7.42 -15.24 -9.88
N GLY A 307 -8.10 -14.53 -8.99
CA GLY A 307 -7.86 -13.10 -8.74
C GLY A 307 -6.42 -12.83 -8.28
N SER A 308 -5.90 -13.62 -7.34
CA SER A 308 -4.50 -13.50 -6.88
C SER A 308 -3.49 -13.71 -8.00
N LYS A 309 -3.73 -14.66 -8.90
CA LYS A 309 -2.86 -14.90 -10.07
C LYS A 309 -2.90 -13.72 -11.06
N ILE A 310 -4.08 -13.18 -11.33
CA ILE A 310 -4.23 -11.99 -12.20
C ILE A 310 -3.49 -10.80 -11.61
N MET A 311 -3.61 -10.56 -10.31
CA MET A 311 -2.92 -9.46 -9.62
C MET A 311 -1.40 -9.66 -9.63
N ALA A 312 -0.90 -10.87 -9.40
CA ALA A 312 0.52 -11.17 -9.46
C ALA A 312 1.08 -10.96 -10.89
N SER A 313 0.35 -11.41 -11.93
CA SER A 313 0.73 -11.16 -13.33
C SER A 313 0.78 -9.67 -13.64
N LYS A 314 -0.26 -8.92 -13.25
CA LYS A 314 -0.30 -7.48 -13.45
C LYS A 314 0.86 -6.75 -12.75
N MET A 315 1.18 -7.14 -11.51
CA MET A 315 2.31 -6.57 -10.79
C MET A 315 3.63 -6.81 -11.53
N LYS A 316 3.81 -8.03 -12.05
CA LYS A 316 4.95 -8.38 -12.91
C LYS A 316 5.02 -7.43 -14.11
N ASP A 317 3.91 -7.26 -14.85
CA ASP A 317 3.86 -6.42 -16.06
C ASP A 317 4.24 -4.96 -15.73
N ILE A 318 3.76 -4.41 -14.60
CA ILE A 318 4.11 -3.05 -14.14
C ILE A 318 5.61 -2.93 -13.84
N TYR A 319 6.20 -3.91 -13.15
CA TYR A 319 7.64 -3.89 -12.87
C TYR A 319 8.49 -4.09 -14.12
N GLU A 320 8.06 -4.93 -15.06
CA GLU A 320 8.73 -5.10 -16.35
C GLU A 320 8.68 -3.79 -17.17
N ALA A 321 7.53 -3.16 -17.26
CA ALA A 321 7.38 -1.86 -17.94
C ALA A 321 8.25 -0.76 -17.29
N ALA A 322 8.31 -0.71 -15.96
CA ALA A 322 9.14 0.24 -15.24
C ALA A 322 10.64 -0.03 -15.47
N ARG A 323 11.05 -1.30 -15.46
CA ARG A 323 12.42 -1.72 -15.78
C ARG A 323 12.84 -1.29 -17.19
N ASP A 324 12.01 -1.58 -18.16
CA ASP A 324 12.31 -1.30 -19.58
C ASP A 324 12.42 0.20 -19.84
N ARG A 325 11.56 1.02 -19.24
CA ARG A 325 11.67 2.49 -19.29
C ARG A 325 12.96 3.02 -18.66
N SER A 326 13.42 2.40 -17.57
CA SER A 326 14.67 2.80 -16.91
C SER A 326 15.92 2.48 -17.75
N GLN A 327 15.85 1.44 -18.60
CA GLN A 327 16.91 1.05 -19.51
C GLN A 327 16.96 1.93 -20.77
N GLN A 328 15.81 2.47 -21.23
CA GLN A 328 15.73 3.36 -22.39
C GLN A 328 16.23 4.79 -22.09
N LYS A 329 16.29 5.19 -20.81
CA LYS A 329 16.80 6.51 -20.38
C LYS A 329 18.32 6.55 -20.17
N ARG A 330 19.02 5.46 -20.42
CA ARG A 330 20.49 5.36 -20.36
C ARG A 330 21.08 5.34 -21.74
#